data_b81daca7bd61c1434581ff3d4501f7a9
#
_entry.id   b81daca7bd61c1434581ff3d4501f7a9
#
_cell.length_a   1.000
_cell.length_b   1.000
_cell.length_c   1.000
_cell.angle_alpha   90.00
_cell.angle_beta   90.00
_cell.angle_gamma   90.00
#
_symmetry.space_group_name_H-M   'P 1'
#
loop_
_entity.id
_entity.type
_entity.pdbx_description
1 polymer ?
#
loop_
_entity_poly.entity_id
_entity_poly.type
_entity_poly.pdbx_seq_one_letter_code
_entity_poly.pdbx_strand_id
1 'polypeptide(L)'
;MSTSEQTNRSELLDRPPRVQNLRQHTVALLRRLGLLPVVDELRLWLKVMKNRERNKKFAALFPTETFPPARLCNGAYARVDYENYYEGGRRSAEALLELMSGHIEAKGARILEWGCGPARIVRHLARLGKDSGMEVFGTDYDRATLEWCKSAIPGVTFTMNGLQPPLPFPDGFFDVIYSSSVFTHLSEAMHYAWLKENLRVVKRAGLVIFTTAGDSDRYKLLPAEIRLYEAGELVVRTVPLEGSPRYAAFQSPAFVRHKLLPSVPDGELIRHETRLQLASVQEIWVVKKR
;
A
#
# COMPACT_ATOMS: atom_id res chain seq x y z
N MET A 1 1.46 -21.89 4.89
CA MET A 1 2.70 -21.11 5.08
C MET A 1 3.87 -22.06 4.80
N SER A 2 4.72 -21.74 3.82
CA SER A 2 5.85 -22.60 3.48
C SER A 2 6.98 -22.38 4.50
N THR A 3 7.67 -23.46 4.83
CA THR A 3 8.84 -23.49 5.73
C THR A 3 9.93 -22.48 5.36
N SER A 4 10.02 -22.06 4.09
CA SER A 4 10.97 -21.06 3.58
C SER A 4 10.68 -19.62 4.05
N GLU A 5 9.43 -19.27 4.36
CA GLU A 5 9.09 -17.94 4.88
C GLU A 5 9.35 -17.81 6.38
N GLN A 6 9.22 -18.90 7.11
CA GLN A 6 9.56 -18.95 8.54
C GLN A 6 11.07 -18.91 8.77
N THR A 7 11.87 -19.58 7.93
CA THR A 7 13.34 -19.57 8.03
C THR A 7 13.91 -18.18 7.73
N ASN A 8 13.33 -17.44 6.77
CA ASN A 8 13.77 -16.08 6.45
C ASN A 8 13.38 -15.06 7.56
N ARG A 9 12.39 -15.39 8.40
CA ARG A 9 11.98 -14.57 9.55
C ARG A 9 12.91 -14.70 10.74
N SER A 10 13.38 -15.91 11.05
CA SER A 10 14.30 -16.16 12.17
C SER A 10 15.69 -15.60 11.92
N GLU A 11 16.21 -15.66 10.69
CA GLU A 11 17.50 -15.10 10.32
C GLU A 11 17.56 -13.55 10.38
N LEU A 12 16.41 -12.85 10.28
CA LEU A 12 16.38 -11.39 10.40
C LEU A 12 16.36 -10.91 11.87
N LEU A 13 15.92 -11.75 12.80
CA LEU A 13 15.84 -11.42 14.23
C LEU A 13 17.20 -11.54 14.95
N ASP A 14 18.11 -12.35 14.42
CA ASP A 14 19.41 -12.67 15.07
C ASP A 14 20.60 -11.82 14.55
N ARG A 15 20.37 -10.77 13.77
CA ARG A 15 21.48 -9.94 13.29
C ARG A 15 22.01 -9.03 14.40
N PRO A 16 23.29 -9.16 14.78
CA PRO A 16 23.87 -8.36 15.86
C PRO A 16 23.89 -6.87 15.49
N PRO A 17 23.77 -5.95 16.47
CA PRO A 17 23.70 -4.50 16.28
C PRO A 17 24.88 -3.89 15.50
N ARG A 18 26.03 -4.56 15.48
CA ARG A 18 27.22 -4.15 14.67
C ARG A 18 26.96 -4.17 13.16
N VAL A 19 26.13 -5.07 12.64
CA VAL A 19 25.82 -5.15 11.20
C VAL A 19 24.89 -4.01 10.77
N GLN A 20 24.01 -3.53 11.64
CA GLN A 20 23.15 -2.37 11.36
C GLN A 20 23.96 -1.08 11.25
N ASN A 21 24.94 -0.89 12.13
CA ASN A 21 25.82 0.27 12.09
C ASN A 21 26.69 0.28 10.81
N LEU A 22 27.25 -0.86 10.41
CA LEU A 22 28.05 -0.96 9.17
C LEU A 22 27.23 -0.61 7.93
N ARG A 23 25.98 -1.08 7.84
CA ARG A 23 25.07 -0.77 6.74
C ARG A 23 24.72 0.73 6.68
N GLN A 24 24.50 1.35 7.83
CA GLN A 24 24.22 2.79 7.91
C GLN A 24 25.42 3.62 7.46
N HIS A 25 26.64 3.27 7.89
CA HIS A 25 27.87 3.93 7.47
C HIS A 25 28.13 3.76 5.96
N THR A 26 27.91 2.56 5.42
CA THR A 26 28.05 2.30 3.97
C THR A 26 27.07 3.14 3.15
N VAL A 27 25.79 3.21 3.57
CA VAL A 27 24.77 4.04 2.89
C VAL A 27 25.13 5.53 2.98
N ALA A 28 25.62 5.99 4.13
CA ALA A 28 26.06 7.38 4.30
C ALA A 28 27.26 7.72 3.39
N LEU A 29 28.24 6.83 3.29
CA LEU A 29 29.38 6.99 2.38
C LEU A 29 28.95 7.03 0.91
N LEU A 30 28.11 6.07 0.49
CA LEU A 30 27.57 6.03 -0.88
C LEU A 30 26.78 7.30 -1.22
N ARG A 31 26.04 7.84 -0.25
CA ARG A 31 25.32 9.13 -0.40
C ARG A 31 26.30 10.29 -0.61
N ARG A 32 27.37 10.38 0.21
CA ARG A 32 28.40 11.43 0.08
C ARG A 32 29.10 11.38 -1.26
N LEU A 33 29.31 10.18 -1.82
CA LEU A 33 29.96 9.96 -3.11
C LEU A 33 28.99 10.08 -4.31
N GLY A 34 27.70 10.35 -4.10
CA GLY A 34 26.69 10.41 -5.16
C GLY A 34 26.43 9.05 -5.84
N LEU A 35 26.88 7.93 -5.26
CA LEU A 35 26.79 6.60 -5.87
C LEU A 35 25.49 5.86 -5.57
N LEU A 36 24.59 6.40 -4.75
CA LEU A 36 23.31 5.77 -4.43
C LEU A 36 22.47 5.43 -5.68
N PRO A 37 22.32 6.33 -6.69
CA PRO A 37 21.54 6.00 -7.89
C PRO A 37 22.13 4.79 -8.64
N VAL A 38 23.45 4.70 -8.74
CA VAL A 38 24.13 3.59 -9.42
C VAL A 38 23.87 2.27 -8.68
N VAL A 39 23.95 2.30 -7.35
CA VAL A 39 23.66 1.11 -6.52
C VAL A 39 22.19 0.69 -6.64
N ASP A 40 21.25 1.65 -6.67
CA ASP A 40 19.84 1.35 -6.83
C ASP A 40 19.53 0.76 -8.23
N GLU A 41 20.18 1.26 -9.30
CA GLU A 41 20.06 0.68 -10.65
C GLU A 41 20.65 -0.74 -10.70
N LEU A 42 21.80 -0.96 -10.10
CA LEU A 42 22.40 -2.29 -10.04
C LEU A 42 21.48 -3.28 -9.28
N ARG A 43 20.91 -2.85 -8.17
CA ARG A 43 19.94 -3.65 -7.41
C ARG A 43 18.69 -3.97 -8.23
N LEU A 44 18.17 -2.99 -8.96
CA LEU A 44 17.05 -3.20 -9.87
C LEU A 44 17.41 -4.21 -10.94
N TRP A 45 18.55 -4.04 -11.60
CA TRP A 45 19.05 -4.96 -12.61
C TRP A 45 19.18 -6.39 -12.07
N LEU A 46 19.78 -6.58 -10.90
CA LEU A 46 19.88 -7.89 -10.24
C LEU A 46 18.51 -8.53 -9.98
N LYS A 47 17.51 -7.75 -9.54
CA LYS A 47 16.13 -8.25 -9.33
C LYS A 47 15.49 -8.67 -10.66
N VAL A 48 15.68 -7.89 -11.71
CA VAL A 48 15.18 -8.20 -13.06
C VAL A 48 15.80 -9.51 -13.55
N MET A 49 17.13 -9.62 -13.50
CA MET A 49 17.84 -10.84 -13.94
C MET A 49 17.44 -12.07 -13.16
N LYS A 50 17.36 -11.97 -11.82
CA LYS A 50 16.95 -13.07 -10.95
C LYS A 50 15.56 -13.62 -11.29
N ASN A 51 14.61 -12.76 -11.68
CA ASN A 51 13.23 -13.15 -11.93
C ASN A 51 12.89 -13.25 -13.43
N ARG A 52 13.84 -13.01 -14.33
CA ARG A 52 13.60 -12.89 -15.77
C ARG A 52 12.84 -14.07 -16.36
N GLU A 53 13.35 -15.28 -16.17
CA GLU A 53 12.75 -16.48 -16.75
C GLU A 53 11.40 -16.80 -16.11
N ARG A 54 11.27 -16.62 -14.80
CA ARG A 54 10.00 -16.81 -14.08
C ARG A 54 8.95 -15.83 -14.57
N ASN A 55 9.30 -14.55 -14.67
CA ASN A 55 8.39 -13.51 -15.15
C ASN A 55 7.98 -13.74 -16.61
N LYS A 56 8.91 -14.18 -17.47
CA LYS A 56 8.62 -14.53 -18.87
C LYS A 56 7.63 -15.69 -18.96
N LYS A 57 7.88 -16.77 -18.21
CA LYS A 57 6.98 -17.93 -18.17
C LYS A 57 5.60 -17.55 -17.63
N PHE A 58 5.56 -16.77 -16.55
CA PHE A 58 4.29 -16.32 -15.97
C PHE A 58 3.51 -15.43 -16.93
N ALA A 59 4.16 -14.45 -17.55
CA ALA A 59 3.50 -13.57 -18.53
C ALA A 59 2.95 -14.33 -19.74
N ALA A 60 3.58 -15.42 -20.16
CA ALA A 60 3.09 -16.27 -21.25
C ALA A 60 1.78 -17.01 -20.91
N LEU A 61 1.45 -17.21 -19.63
CA LEU A 61 0.17 -17.77 -19.19
C LEU A 61 -0.99 -16.78 -19.33
N PHE A 62 -0.68 -15.49 -19.43
CA PHE A 62 -1.64 -14.40 -19.50
C PHE A 62 -1.34 -13.48 -20.68
N PRO A 63 -1.48 -13.94 -21.94
CA PRO A 63 -1.04 -13.19 -23.13
C PRO A 63 -1.79 -11.88 -23.38
N THR A 64 -2.98 -11.73 -22.81
CA THR A 64 -3.80 -10.51 -22.91
C THR A 64 -3.51 -9.52 -21.78
N GLU A 65 -2.64 -9.90 -20.81
CA GLU A 65 -2.33 -9.06 -19.68
C GLU A 65 -1.08 -8.22 -19.91
N THR A 66 -1.14 -6.97 -19.48
CA THR A 66 0.02 -6.09 -19.45
C THR A 66 0.61 -6.04 -18.05
N PHE A 67 1.91 -6.30 -17.93
CA PHE A 67 2.64 -6.23 -16.66
C PHE A 67 3.44 -4.92 -16.56
N PRO A 68 3.57 -4.35 -15.35
CA PRO A 68 4.25 -3.07 -15.19
C PRO A 68 5.74 -3.17 -15.50
N PRO A 69 6.33 -2.10 -16.06
CA PRO A 69 7.78 -1.99 -16.19
C PRO A 69 8.50 -2.24 -14.86
N ALA A 70 9.67 -2.85 -14.92
CA ALA A 70 10.43 -3.25 -13.74
C ALA A 70 10.65 -2.11 -12.74
N ARG A 71 10.85 -0.87 -13.21
CA ARG A 71 11.00 0.32 -12.36
C ARG A 71 9.74 0.61 -11.56
N LEU A 72 8.57 0.59 -12.20
CA LEU A 72 7.29 0.85 -11.53
C LEU A 72 6.98 -0.25 -10.52
N CYS A 73 7.17 -1.52 -10.91
CA CYS A 73 6.98 -2.67 -10.04
C CYS A 73 7.90 -2.60 -8.81
N ASN A 74 9.20 -2.31 -9.00
CA ASN A 74 10.16 -2.18 -7.91
C ASN A 74 9.89 -0.93 -7.05
N GLY A 75 9.46 0.18 -7.64
CA GLY A 75 9.12 1.41 -6.92
C GLY A 75 7.98 1.20 -5.94
N ALA A 76 6.90 0.58 -6.38
CA ALA A 76 5.71 0.36 -5.56
C ALA A 76 5.84 -0.84 -4.59
N TYR A 77 6.51 -1.93 -4.99
CA TYR A 77 6.46 -3.20 -4.24
C TYR A 77 7.83 -3.70 -3.78
N ALA A 78 8.90 -2.95 -4.05
CA ALA A 78 10.29 -3.35 -3.81
C ALA A 78 10.69 -4.70 -4.44
N ARG A 79 9.91 -5.20 -5.41
CA ARG A 79 10.06 -6.50 -6.09
C ARG A 79 9.80 -6.34 -7.58
N VAL A 80 10.39 -7.23 -8.40
CA VAL A 80 10.08 -7.39 -9.83
C VAL A 80 9.65 -8.83 -10.04
N ASP A 81 8.40 -9.13 -9.63
CA ASP A 81 7.84 -10.47 -9.55
C ASP A 81 6.39 -10.42 -10.04
N TYR A 82 6.16 -10.85 -11.28
CA TYR A 82 4.86 -10.74 -11.96
C TYR A 82 3.80 -11.67 -11.38
N GLU A 83 4.20 -12.86 -10.93
CA GLU A 83 3.28 -13.78 -10.27
C GLU A 83 2.77 -13.18 -8.95
N ASN A 84 3.68 -12.68 -8.11
CA ASN A 84 3.29 -12.02 -6.87
C ASN A 84 2.46 -10.76 -7.12
N TYR A 85 2.80 -9.98 -8.16
CA TYR A 85 2.03 -8.80 -8.57
C TYR A 85 0.60 -9.20 -8.95
N TYR A 86 0.42 -10.17 -9.83
CA TYR A 86 -0.87 -10.54 -10.40
C TYR A 86 -1.72 -11.34 -9.41
N GLU A 87 -1.22 -12.48 -8.95
CA GLU A 87 -1.96 -13.36 -8.04
C GLU A 87 -2.14 -12.74 -6.65
N GLY A 88 -1.14 -12.01 -6.16
CA GLY A 88 -1.27 -11.24 -4.93
C GLY A 88 -2.32 -10.14 -5.05
N GLY A 89 -2.36 -9.45 -6.19
CA GLY A 89 -3.39 -8.44 -6.49
C GLY A 89 -4.79 -9.03 -6.56
N ARG A 90 -4.95 -10.18 -7.23
CA ARG A 90 -6.22 -10.90 -7.34
C ARG A 90 -6.76 -11.28 -5.96
N ARG A 91 -5.94 -11.95 -5.14
CA ARG A 91 -6.34 -12.31 -3.76
C ARG A 91 -6.71 -11.10 -2.92
N SER A 92 -5.99 -9.98 -3.09
CA SER A 92 -6.32 -8.74 -2.38
C SER A 92 -7.64 -8.14 -2.82
N ALA A 93 -7.95 -8.19 -4.12
CA ALA A 93 -9.24 -7.72 -4.65
C ALA A 93 -10.41 -8.58 -4.13
N GLU A 94 -10.25 -9.90 -4.12
CA GLU A 94 -11.25 -10.84 -3.57
C GLU A 94 -11.50 -10.57 -2.08
N ALA A 95 -10.42 -10.41 -1.29
CA ALA A 95 -10.54 -10.08 0.13
C ALA A 95 -11.20 -8.71 0.38
N LEU A 96 -10.95 -7.72 -0.49
CA LEU A 96 -11.59 -6.43 -0.40
C LEU A 96 -13.10 -6.53 -0.66
N LEU A 97 -13.52 -7.30 -1.67
CA LEU A 97 -14.93 -7.56 -1.93
C LEU A 97 -15.61 -8.29 -0.76
N GLU A 98 -14.91 -9.22 -0.10
CA GLU A 98 -15.39 -9.86 1.13
C GLU A 98 -15.59 -8.85 2.26
N LEU A 99 -14.63 -7.92 2.46
CA LEU A 99 -14.74 -6.85 3.47
C LEU A 99 -15.90 -5.89 3.21
N MET A 100 -16.25 -5.68 1.95
CA MET A 100 -17.38 -4.83 1.56
C MET A 100 -18.73 -5.54 1.69
N SER A 101 -18.72 -6.88 1.60
CA SER A 101 -19.93 -7.70 1.64
C SER A 101 -20.75 -7.46 2.91
N GLY A 102 -22.06 -7.35 2.77
CA GLY A 102 -22.98 -7.03 3.88
C GLY A 102 -23.03 -5.55 4.29
N HIS A 103 -22.16 -4.71 3.74
CA HIS A 103 -22.14 -3.27 4.01
C HIS A 103 -22.46 -2.43 2.77
N ILE A 104 -22.01 -2.87 1.60
CA ILE A 104 -22.16 -2.15 0.32
C ILE A 104 -22.77 -3.10 -0.71
N GLU A 105 -23.78 -2.62 -1.41
CA GLU A 105 -24.32 -3.29 -2.59
C GLU A 105 -23.30 -3.14 -3.73
N ALA A 106 -22.89 -4.28 -4.31
CA ALA A 106 -21.89 -4.28 -5.39
C ALA A 106 -22.41 -3.68 -6.70
N LYS A 107 -23.75 -3.73 -6.92
CA LYS A 107 -24.38 -3.26 -8.16
C LYS A 107 -24.25 -1.74 -8.31
N GLY A 108 -23.51 -1.34 -9.35
CA GLY A 108 -23.27 0.08 -9.65
C GLY A 108 -22.42 0.82 -8.61
N ALA A 109 -21.74 0.11 -7.70
CA ALA A 109 -20.89 0.73 -6.68
C ALA A 109 -19.69 1.44 -7.31
N ARG A 110 -19.36 2.64 -6.79
CA ARG A 110 -18.15 3.39 -7.14
C ARG A 110 -17.07 3.13 -6.12
N ILE A 111 -15.96 2.55 -6.57
CA ILE A 111 -14.83 2.16 -5.71
C ILE A 111 -13.57 2.88 -6.13
N LEU A 112 -12.88 3.53 -5.19
CA LEU A 112 -11.60 4.18 -5.40
C LEU A 112 -10.47 3.44 -4.70
N GLU A 113 -9.39 3.12 -5.43
CA GLU A 113 -8.07 2.84 -4.86
C GLU A 113 -7.26 4.14 -4.78
N TRP A 114 -7.08 4.66 -3.56
CA TRP A 114 -6.18 5.78 -3.32
C TRP A 114 -4.74 5.29 -3.09
N GLY A 115 -3.81 5.80 -3.90
CA GLY A 115 -2.43 5.30 -3.96
C GLY A 115 -2.36 3.96 -4.68
N CYS A 116 -2.95 3.88 -5.88
CA CYS A 116 -3.09 2.62 -6.62
C CYS A 116 -1.76 2.06 -7.16
N GLY A 117 -0.70 2.87 -7.16
CA GLY A 117 0.55 2.47 -7.78
C GLY A 117 0.33 1.93 -9.19
N PRO A 118 1.09 0.93 -9.64
CA PRO A 118 0.86 0.30 -10.94
C PRO A 118 -0.33 -0.68 -10.95
N ALA A 119 -1.46 -0.30 -10.33
CA ALA A 119 -2.78 -0.94 -10.44
C ALA A 119 -2.82 -2.45 -10.08
N ARG A 120 -2.10 -2.86 -9.03
CA ARG A 120 -2.01 -4.28 -8.66
C ARG A 120 -3.36 -4.86 -8.21
N ILE A 121 -4.15 -4.11 -7.45
CA ILE A 121 -5.43 -4.55 -6.89
C ILE A 121 -6.58 -4.08 -7.78
N VAL A 122 -6.63 -2.80 -8.11
CA VAL A 122 -7.72 -2.15 -8.83
C VAL A 122 -8.04 -2.80 -10.19
N ARG A 123 -7.03 -3.32 -10.91
CA ARG A 123 -7.24 -4.06 -12.17
C ARG A 123 -8.11 -5.30 -12.02
N HIS A 124 -7.99 -5.99 -10.88
CA HIS A 124 -8.80 -7.17 -10.60
C HIS A 124 -10.20 -6.82 -10.15
N LEU A 125 -10.36 -5.72 -9.40
CA LEU A 125 -11.69 -5.21 -9.03
C LEU A 125 -12.51 -4.85 -10.26
N ALA A 126 -11.91 -4.19 -11.25
CA ALA A 126 -12.59 -3.85 -12.50
C ALA A 126 -13.11 -5.07 -13.25
N ARG A 127 -12.40 -6.21 -13.15
CA ARG A 127 -12.85 -7.48 -13.74
C ARG A 127 -13.93 -8.16 -12.93
N LEU A 128 -13.70 -8.30 -11.63
CA LEU A 128 -14.62 -8.97 -10.72
C LEU A 128 -15.95 -8.22 -10.60
N GLY A 129 -15.90 -6.88 -10.72
CA GLY A 129 -17.09 -6.02 -10.63
C GLY A 129 -17.80 -5.78 -11.98
N LYS A 130 -17.29 -6.31 -13.09
CA LYS A 130 -17.83 -6.02 -14.43
C LYS A 130 -19.31 -6.34 -14.58
N ASP A 131 -19.72 -7.52 -14.16
CA ASP A 131 -21.09 -8.00 -14.33
C ASP A 131 -22.07 -7.30 -13.38
N SER A 132 -21.59 -6.75 -12.27
CA SER A 132 -22.38 -5.93 -11.35
C SER A 132 -22.45 -4.45 -11.77
N GLY A 133 -21.79 -4.05 -12.86
CA GLY A 133 -21.71 -2.65 -13.28
C GLY A 133 -20.91 -1.75 -12.33
N MET A 134 -20.00 -2.30 -11.57
CA MET A 134 -19.12 -1.57 -10.65
C MET A 134 -18.23 -0.58 -11.42
N GLU A 135 -18.20 0.67 -10.97
CA GLU A 135 -17.33 1.71 -11.50
C GLU A 135 -16.04 1.78 -10.64
N VAL A 136 -14.90 1.52 -11.24
CA VAL A 136 -13.62 1.40 -10.52
C VAL A 136 -12.68 2.53 -10.89
N PHE A 137 -12.11 3.17 -9.87
CA PHE A 137 -11.23 4.33 -9.98
C PHE A 137 -9.90 4.05 -9.30
N GLY A 138 -8.84 4.65 -9.82
CA GLY A 138 -7.51 4.62 -9.21
C GLY A 138 -6.88 6.02 -9.18
N THR A 139 -6.26 6.39 -8.06
CA THR A 139 -5.48 7.62 -8.00
C THR A 139 -4.08 7.36 -7.46
N ASP A 140 -3.12 8.14 -7.95
CA ASP A 140 -1.76 8.17 -7.45
C ASP A 140 -1.17 9.57 -7.68
N TYR A 141 -0.10 9.93 -6.96
CA TYR A 141 0.62 11.18 -7.18
C TYR A 141 1.74 11.04 -8.22
N ASP A 142 2.17 9.80 -8.54
CA ASP A 142 3.20 9.54 -9.53
C ASP A 142 2.64 9.52 -10.96
N ARG A 143 2.95 10.58 -11.70
CA ARG A 143 2.50 10.77 -13.08
C ARG A 143 2.90 9.60 -14.00
N ALA A 144 4.14 9.12 -13.90
CA ALA A 144 4.65 8.07 -14.79
C ALA A 144 3.90 6.75 -14.58
N THR A 145 3.60 6.43 -13.32
CA THR A 145 2.78 5.28 -12.94
C THR A 145 1.36 5.39 -13.52
N LEU A 146 0.71 6.55 -13.39
CA LEU A 146 -0.66 6.74 -13.91
C LEU A 146 -0.74 6.73 -15.43
N GLU A 147 0.24 7.31 -16.13
CA GLU A 147 0.31 7.26 -17.60
C GLU A 147 0.40 5.80 -18.08
N TRP A 148 1.24 4.99 -17.44
CA TRP A 148 1.28 3.56 -17.72
C TRP A 148 -0.07 2.89 -17.41
N CYS A 149 -0.67 3.13 -16.26
CA CYS A 149 -1.96 2.55 -15.89
C CYS A 149 -3.06 2.85 -16.91
N LYS A 150 -3.17 4.12 -17.35
CA LYS A 150 -4.15 4.55 -18.36
C LYS A 150 -3.98 3.81 -19.69
N SER A 151 -2.75 3.52 -20.10
CA SER A 151 -2.46 2.81 -21.35
C SER A 151 -2.61 1.29 -21.24
N ALA A 152 -2.43 0.72 -20.05
CA ALA A 152 -2.24 -0.71 -19.86
C ALA A 152 -3.40 -1.43 -19.17
N ILE A 153 -4.24 -0.70 -18.42
CA ILE A 153 -5.27 -1.29 -17.56
C ILE A 153 -6.66 -0.80 -18.00
N PRO A 154 -7.41 -1.60 -18.75
CA PRO A 154 -8.78 -1.24 -19.16
C PRO A 154 -9.78 -1.35 -17.99
N GLY A 155 -10.89 -0.64 -18.09
CA GLY A 155 -12.02 -0.72 -17.15
C GLY A 155 -11.78 0.01 -15.83
N VAL A 156 -10.71 0.80 -15.71
CA VAL A 156 -10.43 1.64 -14.55
C VAL A 156 -10.28 3.09 -14.98
N THR A 157 -10.91 4.01 -14.27
CA THR A 157 -10.73 5.45 -14.45
C THR A 157 -9.56 5.94 -13.58
N PHE A 158 -8.45 6.35 -14.20
CA PHE A 158 -7.27 6.84 -13.48
C PHE A 158 -7.20 8.37 -13.46
N THR A 159 -7.01 8.94 -12.27
CA THR A 159 -6.90 10.39 -12.04
C THR A 159 -5.71 10.70 -11.14
N MET A 160 -4.97 11.75 -11.43
CA MET A 160 -3.83 12.18 -10.61
C MET A 160 -4.33 12.92 -9.37
N ASN A 161 -3.75 12.62 -8.21
CA ASN A 161 -3.89 13.41 -6.99
C ASN A 161 -2.57 14.08 -6.60
N GLY A 162 -2.63 15.05 -5.69
CA GLY A 162 -1.45 15.63 -5.07
C GLY A 162 -0.86 14.73 -3.99
N LEU A 163 0.33 15.07 -3.51
CA LEU A 163 0.89 14.45 -2.30
C LEU A 163 0.06 14.82 -1.06
N GLN A 164 -0.54 16.00 -1.07
CA GLN A 164 -1.48 16.51 -0.06
C GLN A 164 -2.91 16.48 -0.61
N PRO A 165 -3.95 16.37 0.26
CA PRO A 165 -5.32 16.55 -0.17
C PRO A 165 -5.53 17.97 -0.77
N PRO A 166 -6.60 18.20 -1.58
CA PRO A 166 -7.75 17.30 -1.73
C PRO A 166 -7.62 16.31 -2.91
N LEU A 167 -8.48 15.28 -2.89
CA LEU A 167 -8.76 14.45 -4.06
C LEU A 167 -9.63 15.22 -5.07
N PRO A 168 -9.46 15.02 -6.39
CA PRO A 168 -10.23 15.73 -7.43
C PRO A 168 -11.63 15.15 -7.63
N PHE A 169 -12.34 14.87 -6.54
CA PHE A 169 -13.68 14.32 -6.54
C PHE A 169 -14.59 15.11 -5.58
N PRO A 170 -15.90 15.21 -5.89
CA PRO A 170 -16.85 15.85 -5.00
C PRO A 170 -17.09 15.05 -3.71
N ASP A 171 -17.70 15.70 -2.73
CA ASP A 171 -18.14 15.07 -1.49
C ASP A 171 -19.12 13.93 -1.78
N GLY A 172 -18.95 12.81 -1.07
CA GLY A 172 -19.86 11.69 -1.18
C GLY A 172 -19.94 11.04 -2.56
N PHE A 173 -18.87 11.01 -3.31
CA PHE A 173 -18.86 10.46 -4.67
C PHE A 173 -18.74 8.93 -4.69
N PHE A 174 -17.96 8.35 -3.77
CA PHE A 174 -17.65 6.93 -3.73
C PHE A 174 -18.48 6.17 -2.70
N ASP A 175 -18.83 4.92 -3.00
CA ASP A 175 -19.38 3.98 -2.04
C ASP A 175 -18.27 3.40 -1.15
N VAL A 176 -17.10 3.17 -1.74
CA VAL A 176 -15.91 2.67 -1.03
C VAL A 176 -14.67 3.39 -1.52
N ILE A 177 -13.81 3.77 -0.59
CA ILE A 177 -12.42 4.10 -0.84
C ILE A 177 -11.54 3.13 -0.08
N TYR A 178 -10.49 2.63 -0.71
CA TYR A 178 -9.49 1.84 -0.02
C TYR A 178 -8.08 2.28 -0.36
N SER A 179 -7.16 1.99 0.55
CA SER A 179 -5.73 2.22 0.34
C SER A 179 -4.91 1.09 0.96
N SER A 180 -3.96 0.57 0.19
CA SER A 180 -3.05 -0.48 0.64
C SER A 180 -1.64 0.05 0.78
N SER A 181 -1.11 0.06 2.00
CA SER A 181 0.26 0.54 2.33
C SER A 181 0.52 2.03 2.06
N VAL A 182 -0.50 2.88 1.97
CA VAL A 182 -0.32 4.32 1.76
C VAL A 182 0.03 5.02 3.08
N PHE A 183 -0.75 4.77 4.14
CA PHE A 183 -0.52 5.37 5.45
C PHE A 183 0.88 5.07 6.03
N THR A 184 1.49 3.97 5.63
CA THR A 184 2.85 3.59 6.04
C THR A 184 3.95 4.52 5.48
N HIS A 185 3.60 5.47 4.61
CA HIS A 185 4.51 6.41 3.96
C HIS A 185 4.17 7.88 4.22
N LEU A 186 3.35 8.16 5.24
CA LEU A 186 2.85 9.50 5.57
C LEU A 186 3.36 9.99 6.93
N SER A 187 3.51 11.30 7.07
CA SER A 187 3.69 11.98 8.34
C SER A 187 2.41 11.95 9.18
N GLU A 188 2.52 12.25 10.47
CA GLU A 188 1.35 12.29 11.35
C GLU A 188 0.30 13.28 10.88
N ALA A 189 0.70 14.49 10.47
CA ALA A 189 -0.21 15.50 9.94
C ALA A 189 -0.97 14.99 8.70
N MET A 190 -0.28 14.23 7.82
CA MET A 190 -0.90 13.64 6.64
C MET A 190 -1.82 12.47 6.96
N HIS A 191 -1.61 11.74 8.05
CA HIS A 191 -2.58 10.73 8.50
C HIS A 191 -3.95 11.36 8.78
N TYR A 192 -3.97 12.46 9.53
CA TYR A 192 -5.21 13.16 9.85
C TYR A 192 -5.85 13.79 8.61
N ALA A 193 -5.05 14.47 7.79
CA ALA A 193 -5.54 15.14 6.60
C ALA A 193 -6.14 14.16 5.58
N TRP A 194 -5.46 13.05 5.32
CA TRP A 194 -5.93 12.06 4.36
C TRP A 194 -7.09 11.21 4.85
N LEU A 195 -7.16 10.86 6.15
CA LEU A 195 -8.33 10.16 6.67
C LEU A 195 -9.58 11.03 6.58
N LYS A 196 -9.48 12.32 6.90
CA LYS A 196 -10.56 13.29 6.75
C LYS A 196 -11.00 13.41 5.28
N GLU A 197 -10.05 13.48 4.36
CA GLU A 197 -10.32 13.57 2.93
C GLU A 197 -10.99 12.31 2.38
N ASN A 198 -10.52 11.13 2.78
CA ASN A 198 -11.14 9.87 2.39
C ASN A 198 -12.60 9.80 2.85
N LEU A 199 -12.89 10.26 4.06
CA LEU A 199 -14.27 10.36 4.54
C LEU A 199 -15.09 11.43 3.82
N ARG A 200 -14.46 12.55 3.39
CA ARG A 200 -15.17 13.57 2.61
C ARG A 200 -15.75 13.00 1.32
N VAL A 201 -14.91 12.28 0.55
CA VAL A 201 -15.28 11.76 -0.78
C VAL A 201 -16.15 10.50 -0.74
N VAL A 202 -16.25 9.85 0.41
CA VAL A 202 -17.14 8.69 0.60
C VAL A 202 -18.56 9.16 0.94
N LYS A 203 -19.56 8.45 0.41
CA LYS A 203 -20.99 8.65 0.72
C LYS A 203 -21.29 8.36 2.20
N ARG A 204 -22.42 8.88 2.70
CA ARG A 204 -22.98 8.38 3.98
C ARG A 204 -23.22 6.88 3.86
N ALA A 205 -22.98 6.16 4.94
CA ALA A 205 -22.98 4.69 5.02
C ALA A 205 -21.92 3.98 4.15
N GLY A 206 -21.11 4.71 3.40
CA GLY A 206 -19.99 4.16 2.63
C GLY A 206 -18.77 3.82 3.50
N LEU A 207 -17.78 3.17 2.91
CA LEU A 207 -16.62 2.60 3.63
C LEU A 207 -15.30 3.27 3.25
N VAL A 208 -14.48 3.51 4.26
CA VAL A 208 -13.05 3.79 4.12
C VAL A 208 -12.27 2.58 4.66
N ILE A 209 -11.49 1.92 3.79
CA ILE A 209 -10.68 0.74 4.13
C ILE A 209 -9.22 1.11 3.95
N PHE A 210 -8.41 0.97 4.99
CA PHE A 210 -7.00 1.30 4.90
C PHE A 210 -6.13 0.32 5.68
N THR A 211 -4.84 0.25 5.32
CA THR A 211 -3.89 -0.60 6.01
C THR A 211 -2.80 0.21 6.69
N THR A 212 -2.28 -0.33 7.81
CA THR A 212 -1.20 0.25 8.61
C THR A 212 -0.13 -0.78 8.94
N ALA A 213 1.09 -0.31 9.18
CA ALA A 213 2.19 -1.13 9.69
C ALA A 213 2.06 -1.24 11.22
N GLY A 214 1.20 -2.16 11.66
CA GLY A 214 0.86 -2.39 13.07
C GLY A 214 1.74 -3.44 13.75
N ASP A 215 1.13 -4.24 14.64
CA ASP A 215 1.82 -5.22 15.47
C ASP A 215 2.59 -6.27 14.68
N SER A 216 2.12 -6.61 13.49
CA SER A 216 2.82 -7.53 12.58
C SER A 216 4.19 -7.00 12.11
N ASP A 217 4.41 -5.70 12.16
CA ASP A 217 5.65 -5.03 11.75
C ASP A 217 6.50 -4.55 12.95
N ARG A 218 6.05 -4.77 14.19
CA ARG A 218 6.72 -4.36 15.42
C ARG A 218 8.17 -4.86 15.53
N TYR A 219 8.46 -6.04 14.98
CA TYR A 219 9.82 -6.60 14.94
C TYR A 219 10.84 -5.74 14.18
N LYS A 220 10.38 -4.81 13.36
CA LYS A 220 11.24 -3.86 12.63
C LYS A 220 11.66 -2.65 13.47
N LEU A 221 11.02 -2.43 14.63
CA LEU A 221 11.24 -1.27 15.48
C LEU A 221 12.50 -1.41 16.34
N LEU A 222 13.20 -0.30 16.55
CA LEU A 222 14.30 -0.19 17.48
C LEU A 222 13.77 -0.08 18.93
N PRO A 223 14.58 -0.41 19.97
CA PRO A 223 14.11 -0.35 21.36
C PRO A 223 13.51 1.01 21.78
N ALA A 224 14.07 2.12 21.30
CA ALA A 224 13.53 3.46 21.56
C ALA A 224 12.18 3.69 20.85
N GLU A 225 12.03 3.17 19.64
CA GLU A 225 10.80 3.27 18.82
C GLU A 225 9.69 2.39 19.41
N ILE A 226 10.03 1.22 19.97
CA ILE A 226 9.06 0.35 20.66
C ILE A 226 8.37 1.08 21.81
N ARG A 227 9.10 1.87 22.60
CA ARG A 227 8.51 2.66 23.69
C ARG A 227 7.48 3.68 23.19
N LEU A 228 7.78 4.38 22.10
CA LEU A 228 6.82 5.29 21.48
C LEU A 228 5.61 4.55 20.92
N TYR A 229 5.85 3.45 20.22
CA TYR A 229 4.79 2.61 19.66
C TYR A 229 3.83 2.07 20.74
N GLU A 230 4.37 1.58 21.86
CA GLU A 230 3.59 1.09 23.02
C GLU A 230 2.85 2.20 23.77
N ALA A 231 3.40 3.42 23.76
CA ALA A 231 2.72 4.61 24.28
C ALA A 231 1.57 5.11 23.37
N GLY A 232 1.33 4.46 22.22
CA GLY A 232 0.31 4.89 21.27
C GLY A 232 0.72 6.10 20.46
N GLU A 233 2.03 6.35 20.31
CA GLU A 233 2.56 7.38 19.41
C GLU A 233 2.83 6.82 18.02
N LEU A 234 2.77 7.69 17.01
CA LEU A 234 3.21 7.35 15.66
C LEU A 234 4.74 7.29 15.62
N VAL A 235 5.29 6.18 15.14
CA VAL A 235 6.72 6.07 14.92
C VAL A 235 7.02 6.36 13.46
N VAL A 236 7.78 7.43 13.20
CA VAL A 236 8.15 7.84 11.84
C VAL A 236 9.65 7.77 11.66
N ARG A 237 10.09 7.08 10.62
CA ARG A 237 11.48 7.11 10.15
C ARG A 237 11.57 8.06 8.96
N THR A 238 12.02 9.27 9.23
CA THR A 238 12.20 10.29 8.21
C THR A 238 13.37 9.94 7.29
N VAL A 239 13.06 9.66 6.05
CA VAL A 239 13.99 9.73 4.91
C VAL A 239 13.40 10.78 3.96
N PRO A 240 14.18 11.50 3.16
CA PRO A 240 13.93 12.89 2.78
C PRO A 240 12.63 13.23 2.04
N LEU A 241 11.80 12.26 1.65
CA LEU A 241 10.57 12.56 0.93
C LEU A 241 9.39 11.73 1.47
N GLU A 242 8.43 12.42 2.08
CA GLU A 242 7.11 11.90 2.40
C GLU A 242 6.42 11.33 1.15
N GLY A 243 5.65 10.26 1.31
CA GLY A 243 5.03 9.54 0.20
C GLY A 243 5.95 8.57 -0.54
N SER A 244 7.27 8.66 -0.36
CA SER A 244 8.20 7.73 -1.02
C SER A 244 8.22 6.37 -0.31
N PRO A 245 8.53 5.26 -1.03
CA PRO A 245 8.68 3.92 -0.43
C PRO A 245 9.79 3.82 0.64
N ARG A 246 10.62 4.84 0.77
CA ARG A 246 11.68 4.93 1.79
C ARG A 246 11.22 5.61 3.07
N TYR A 247 10.11 6.32 3.04
CA TYR A 247 9.46 6.86 4.23
C TYR A 247 8.75 5.73 4.94
N ALA A 248 8.92 5.57 6.23
CA ALA A 248 8.29 4.49 6.99
C ALA A 248 7.62 5.04 8.25
N ALA A 249 6.32 4.83 8.34
CA ALA A 249 5.52 5.11 9.52
C ALA A 249 4.94 3.80 10.07
N PHE A 250 4.98 3.65 11.40
CA PHE A 250 4.44 2.51 12.12
C PHE A 250 3.34 2.99 13.06
N GLN A 251 2.16 2.46 12.86
CA GLN A 251 0.94 2.85 13.56
C GLN A 251 0.54 1.73 14.52
N SER A 252 0.71 1.94 15.82
CA SER A 252 0.15 0.99 16.78
C SER A 252 -1.38 0.98 16.71
N PRO A 253 -2.04 -0.14 17.03
CA PRO A 253 -3.49 -0.15 17.17
C PRO A 253 -4.01 0.91 18.15
N ALA A 254 -3.22 1.24 19.18
CA ALA A 254 -3.53 2.29 20.13
C ALA A 254 -3.52 3.68 19.48
N PHE A 255 -2.51 3.99 18.64
CA PHE A 255 -2.47 5.24 17.85
C PHE A 255 -3.71 5.38 16.97
N VAL A 256 -4.05 4.35 16.21
CA VAL A 256 -5.19 4.41 15.30
C VAL A 256 -6.50 4.59 16.08
N ARG A 257 -6.74 3.83 17.14
CA ARG A 257 -7.99 3.87 17.91
C ARG A 257 -8.17 5.14 18.74
N HIS A 258 -7.08 5.64 19.34
CA HIS A 258 -7.18 6.70 20.33
C HIS A 258 -6.73 8.08 19.84
N LYS A 259 -6.06 8.16 18.68
CA LYS A 259 -5.62 9.42 18.09
C LYS A 259 -6.18 9.64 16.69
N LEU A 260 -5.97 8.69 15.77
CA LEU A 260 -6.32 8.88 14.37
C LEU A 260 -7.85 8.86 14.14
N LEU A 261 -8.55 7.82 14.59
CA LEU A 261 -10.00 7.71 14.39
C LEU A 261 -10.81 8.80 15.12
N PRO A 262 -10.49 9.25 16.34
CA PRO A 262 -11.21 10.34 16.97
C PRO A 262 -11.11 11.68 16.24
N SER A 263 -10.13 11.86 15.33
CA SER A 263 -10.03 13.07 14.51
C SER A 263 -11.12 13.19 13.44
N VAL A 264 -11.88 12.11 13.22
CA VAL A 264 -12.97 12.01 12.25
C VAL A 264 -14.23 11.48 12.92
N PRO A 265 -14.98 12.31 13.66
CA PRO A 265 -16.11 11.89 14.47
C PRO A 265 -17.25 11.26 13.65
N ASP A 266 -17.34 11.57 12.34
CA ASP A 266 -18.28 10.97 11.42
C ASP A 266 -17.88 9.55 10.97
N GLY A 267 -16.70 9.08 11.35
CA GLY A 267 -16.21 7.74 11.05
C GLY A 267 -16.49 6.77 12.20
N GLU A 268 -17.10 5.65 11.90
CA GLU A 268 -17.33 4.55 12.85
C GLU A 268 -16.46 3.35 12.48
N LEU A 269 -15.59 2.93 13.40
CA LEU A 269 -14.81 1.70 13.22
C LEU A 269 -15.73 0.49 13.31
N ILE A 270 -15.93 -0.21 12.19
CA ILE A 270 -16.79 -1.40 12.15
C ILE A 270 -15.99 -2.72 12.12
N ARG A 271 -14.71 -2.67 11.68
CA ARG A 271 -13.85 -3.87 11.66
C ARG A 271 -12.38 -3.49 11.79
N HIS A 272 -11.62 -4.30 12.53
CA HIS A 272 -10.16 -4.25 12.59
C HIS A 272 -9.63 -5.68 12.57
N GLU A 273 -8.69 -5.95 11.69
CA GLU A 273 -8.12 -7.28 11.50
C GLU A 273 -6.62 -7.21 11.24
N THR A 274 -5.92 -8.23 11.70
CA THR A 274 -4.53 -8.50 11.31
C THR A 274 -4.53 -9.64 10.32
N ARG A 275 -4.53 -9.36 9.01
CA ARG A 275 -4.58 -10.40 7.98
C ARG A 275 -3.53 -10.23 6.88
N LEU A 276 -3.18 -11.37 6.28
CA LEU A 276 -2.22 -11.56 5.19
C LEU A 276 -2.66 -11.06 3.82
N GLN A 277 -3.90 -10.61 3.62
CA GLN A 277 -4.53 -10.65 2.29
C GLN A 277 -4.47 -9.35 1.48
N LEU A 278 -4.30 -8.17 2.08
CA LEU A 278 -4.15 -6.93 1.32
C LEU A 278 -2.67 -6.58 1.10
N ALA A 279 -1.94 -7.43 0.36
CA ALA A 279 -0.57 -7.17 -0.13
C ALA A 279 0.61 -7.38 0.83
N SER A 280 0.41 -7.40 2.12
CA SER A 280 1.41 -7.71 3.13
C SER A 280 0.71 -8.07 4.44
N VAL A 281 1.46 -8.55 5.43
CA VAL A 281 0.92 -8.72 6.79
C VAL A 281 0.77 -7.33 7.39
N GLN A 282 -0.36 -6.68 7.17
CA GLN A 282 -0.67 -5.35 7.72
C GLN A 282 -1.99 -5.40 8.48
N GLU A 283 -2.18 -4.44 9.38
CA GLU A 283 -3.46 -4.20 10.05
C GLU A 283 -4.44 -3.60 9.03
N ILE A 284 -5.67 -4.14 8.97
CA ILE A 284 -6.75 -3.66 8.12
C ILE A 284 -7.78 -2.95 9.00
N TRP A 285 -8.15 -1.76 8.61
CA TRP A 285 -9.14 -0.93 9.30
C TRP A 285 -10.29 -0.64 8.35
N VAL A 286 -11.51 -0.94 8.78
CA VAL A 286 -12.75 -0.64 8.05
C VAL A 286 -13.55 0.37 8.84
N VAL A 287 -13.70 1.56 8.27
CA VAL A 287 -14.42 2.69 8.87
C VAL A 287 -15.64 3.00 8.01
N LYS A 288 -16.81 3.04 8.62
CA LYS A 288 -18.06 3.42 7.99
C LYS A 288 -18.36 4.89 8.25
N LYS A 289 -18.70 5.64 7.23
CA LYS A 289 -19.16 7.03 7.39
C LYS A 289 -20.60 7.05 7.90
N ARG A 290 -20.88 7.80 8.95
CA ARG A 290 -22.21 8.00 9.54
C ARG A 290 -23.11 8.89 8.70
#